data_640406fee5873b65c5f1ceb6133c0f7c
#
_entry.id   640406fee5873b65c5f1ceb6133c0f7c
#
_cell.length_a   1.000
_cell.length_b   1.000
_cell.length_c   1.000
_cell.angle_alpha   90.00
_cell.angle_beta   90.00
_cell.angle_gamma   90.00
#
_symmetry.space_group_name_H-M   'P 1'
#
loop_
_entity.id
_entity.type
_entity.pdbx_description
1 polymer ?
#
loop_
_entity_poly.entity_id
_entity_poly.type
_entity_poly.pdbx_seq_one_letter_code
_entity_poly.pdbx_strand_id
1 'polypeptide(L)'
;IDSLELTARSHNRAMITEVMGRDAGHLALHSALAGKADVCLIPEIPYTIDGIIAKLKEIKARGRNHAVIVVSEGIKTEDGQVVSSAKNMVGEAVYGGVGQYLCNEISKRYGDFQFRVTTLGHLQRSGVPVAFDRLLASLFGAKAIELLDQGEDNKMVIWKDGEVSAVKLPDVV
;
A
#
# COMPACT_ATOMS: atom_id res chain seq x y z
N ILE A 1 0.64 -8.66 7.57
CA ILE A 1 1.39 -9.51 6.60
C ILE A 1 1.72 -10.85 7.25
N ASP A 2 2.27 -10.92 8.46
CA ASP A 2 2.70 -12.16 9.13
C ASP A 2 1.63 -13.25 9.15
N SER A 3 0.38 -12.89 9.53
CA SER A 3 -0.74 -13.82 9.54
C SER A 3 -1.07 -14.37 8.13
N LEU A 4 -0.88 -13.56 7.09
CA LEU A 4 -1.11 -13.96 5.71
C LEU A 4 0.04 -14.83 5.18
N GLU A 5 1.28 -14.55 5.59
CA GLU A 5 2.44 -15.41 5.28
C GLU A 5 2.25 -16.82 5.87
N LEU A 6 1.85 -16.91 7.15
CA LEU A 6 1.55 -18.19 7.79
C LEU A 6 0.46 -18.97 7.04
N THR A 7 -0.59 -18.27 6.60
CA THR A 7 -1.68 -18.86 5.82
C THR A 7 -1.20 -19.28 4.43
N ALA A 8 -0.41 -18.44 3.74
CA ALA A 8 0.18 -18.75 2.45
C ALA A 8 1.02 -20.03 2.51
N ARG A 9 1.85 -20.14 3.54
CA ARG A 9 2.74 -21.28 3.79
C ARG A 9 1.97 -22.56 4.09
N SER A 10 0.99 -22.52 5.02
CA SER A 10 0.24 -23.71 5.43
C SER A 10 -0.63 -24.29 4.31
N HIS A 11 -1.06 -23.47 3.36
CA HIS A 11 -1.90 -23.86 2.24
C HIS A 11 -1.19 -23.93 0.89
N ASN A 12 0.13 -23.72 0.85
CA ASN A 12 0.94 -23.70 -0.39
C ASN A 12 0.35 -22.75 -1.46
N ARG A 13 0.08 -21.50 -1.08
CA ARG A 13 -0.59 -20.50 -1.93
C ARG A 13 0.22 -19.23 -2.07
N ALA A 14 -0.06 -18.46 -3.10
CA ALA A 14 0.37 -17.08 -3.22
C ALA A 14 -0.75 -16.15 -2.70
N MET A 15 -0.44 -15.32 -1.72
CA MET A 15 -1.36 -14.31 -1.17
C MET A 15 -1.06 -12.96 -1.78
N ILE A 16 -2.06 -12.34 -2.40
CA ILE A 16 -2.01 -10.96 -2.88
C ILE A 16 -2.74 -10.10 -1.87
N THR A 17 -2.02 -9.19 -1.22
CA THR A 17 -2.57 -8.32 -0.17
C THR A 17 -2.64 -6.90 -0.70
N GLU A 18 -3.85 -6.42 -0.93
CA GLU A 18 -4.13 -5.05 -1.33
C GLU A 18 -4.22 -4.16 -0.11
N VAL A 19 -3.43 -3.08 -0.12
CA VAL A 19 -3.35 -2.10 0.95
C VAL A 19 -3.71 -0.70 0.46
N MET A 20 -4.21 0.13 1.35
CA MET A 20 -4.51 1.53 1.07
C MET A 20 -3.24 2.33 0.77
N GLY A 21 -3.38 3.51 0.21
CA GLY A 21 -2.27 4.42 -0.05
C GLY A 21 -2.60 5.49 -1.10
N ARG A 22 -3.76 5.41 -1.75
CA ARG A 22 -4.11 6.25 -2.90
C ARG A 22 -2.97 6.23 -3.94
N ASP A 23 -2.41 7.42 -4.23
CA ASP A 23 -1.38 7.61 -5.25
C ASP A 23 0.04 7.37 -4.74
N ALA A 24 0.21 6.94 -3.47
CA ALA A 24 1.51 6.71 -2.84
C ALA A 24 1.63 5.27 -2.31
N GLY A 25 2.81 4.70 -2.47
CA GLY A 25 3.13 3.33 -2.07
C GLY A 25 3.73 3.16 -0.67
N HIS A 26 3.75 4.19 0.18
CA HIS A 26 4.42 4.13 1.49
C HIS A 26 3.93 2.98 2.38
N LEU A 27 2.61 2.80 2.51
CA LEU A 27 2.06 1.71 3.33
C LEU A 27 2.40 0.34 2.75
N ALA A 28 2.32 0.18 1.43
CA ALA A 28 2.69 -1.05 0.75
C ALA A 28 4.17 -1.36 0.95
N LEU A 29 5.05 -0.39 0.74
CA LEU A 29 6.50 -0.55 0.86
C LEU A 29 6.91 -0.93 2.29
N HIS A 30 6.46 -0.15 3.29
CA HIS A 30 6.83 -0.40 4.68
C HIS A 30 6.28 -1.74 5.19
N SER A 31 5.03 -2.07 4.85
CA SER A 31 4.44 -3.35 5.26
C SER A 31 5.07 -4.53 4.54
N ALA A 32 5.46 -4.40 3.27
CA ALA A 32 6.15 -5.43 2.52
C ALA A 32 7.55 -5.70 3.10
N LEU A 33 8.32 -4.65 3.39
CA LEU A 33 9.66 -4.77 3.96
C LEU A 33 9.61 -5.38 5.38
N ALA A 34 8.75 -4.84 6.25
CA ALA A 34 8.61 -5.33 7.62
C ALA A 34 8.06 -6.76 7.67
N GLY A 35 7.09 -7.09 6.82
CA GLY A 35 6.47 -8.41 6.71
C GLY A 35 7.20 -9.38 5.78
N LYS A 36 8.37 -9.02 5.23
CA LYS A 36 9.19 -9.85 4.34
C LYS A 36 8.42 -10.40 3.14
N ALA A 37 7.58 -9.56 2.53
CA ALA A 37 6.86 -9.94 1.31
C ALA A 37 7.84 -10.21 0.16
N ASP A 38 7.46 -11.11 -0.73
CA ASP A 38 8.30 -11.55 -1.87
C ASP A 38 8.25 -10.56 -3.03
N VAL A 39 7.11 -9.86 -3.16
CA VAL A 39 6.87 -8.85 -4.20
C VAL A 39 6.15 -7.67 -3.54
N CYS A 40 6.59 -6.46 -3.88
CA CYS A 40 5.91 -5.22 -3.51
C CYS A 40 5.64 -4.39 -4.76
N LEU A 41 4.38 -4.00 -4.97
CA LEU A 41 3.97 -3.17 -6.10
C LEU A 41 3.45 -1.84 -5.58
N ILE A 42 4.07 -0.76 -6.04
CA ILE A 42 3.76 0.62 -5.64
C ILE A 42 3.58 1.52 -6.86
N PRO A 43 2.77 2.59 -6.77
CA PRO A 43 2.51 3.48 -7.91
C PRO A 43 3.76 4.13 -8.50
N GLU A 44 4.78 4.35 -7.68
CA GLU A 44 6.01 5.05 -8.04
C GLU A 44 6.95 4.21 -8.93
N ILE A 45 6.78 2.89 -8.95
CA ILE A 45 7.65 1.98 -9.71
C ILE A 45 6.82 1.19 -10.71
N PRO A 46 7.09 1.33 -12.02
CA PRO A 46 6.45 0.52 -13.04
C PRO A 46 6.72 -0.97 -12.84
N TYR A 47 5.74 -1.79 -13.15
CA TYR A 47 5.85 -3.25 -13.09
C TYR A 47 5.32 -3.89 -14.38
N THR A 48 5.61 -5.17 -14.55
CA THR A 48 5.01 -6.02 -15.58
C THR A 48 4.50 -7.32 -14.96
N ILE A 49 3.43 -7.88 -15.50
CA ILE A 49 2.91 -9.19 -15.05
C ILE A 49 3.97 -10.26 -15.26
N ASP A 50 4.72 -10.21 -16.36
CA ASP A 50 5.80 -11.16 -16.64
C ASP A 50 6.96 -11.03 -15.64
N GLY A 51 7.26 -9.83 -15.14
CA GLY A 51 8.23 -9.61 -14.06
C GLY A 51 7.80 -10.25 -12.75
N ILE A 52 6.52 -10.15 -12.40
CA ILE A 52 5.95 -10.82 -11.23
C ILE A 52 6.06 -12.35 -11.41
N ILE A 53 5.67 -12.87 -12.58
CA ILE A 53 5.75 -14.30 -12.88
C ILE A 53 7.19 -14.81 -12.82
N ALA A 54 8.15 -14.05 -13.33
CA ALA A 54 9.57 -14.41 -13.23
C ALA A 54 10.01 -14.54 -11.77
N LYS A 55 9.59 -13.62 -10.90
CA LYS A 55 9.87 -13.71 -9.46
C LYS A 55 9.21 -14.92 -8.80
N LEU A 56 7.97 -15.22 -9.16
CA LEU A 56 7.27 -16.41 -8.65
C LEU A 56 7.94 -17.70 -9.08
N LYS A 57 8.43 -17.79 -10.32
CA LYS A 57 9.22 -18.94 -10.83
C LYS A 57 10.52 -19.10 -10.05
N GLU A 58 11.22 -18.00 -9.76
CA GLU A 58 12.43 -18.03 -8.92
C GLU A 58 12.14 -18.60 -7.52
N ILE A 59 11.05 -18.15 -6.88
CA ILE A 59 10.62 -18.65 -5.57
C ILE A 59 10.35 -20.15 -5.62
N LYS A 60 9.63 -20.59 -6.67
CA LYS A 60 9.33 -22.01 -6.88
C LYS A 60 10.58 -22.84 -7.10
N ALA A 61 11.52 -22.35 -7.90
CA ALA A 61 12.80 -23.01 -8.17
C ALA A 61 13.67 -23.20 -6.90
N ARG A 62 13.51 -22.30 -5.92
CA ARG A 62 14.14 -22.42 -4.60
C ARG A 62 13.40 -23.38 -3.63
N GLY A 63 12.40 -24.10 -4.11
CA GLY A 63 11.64 -25.09 -3.32
C GLY A 63 10.52 -24.51 -2.46
N ARG A 64 10.19 -23.22 -2.60
CA ARG A 64 9.06 -22.60 -1.87
C ARG A 64 7.77 -22.75 -2.67
N ASN A 65 6.71 -23.21 -2.00
CA ASN A 65 5.37 -23.36 -2.58
C ASN A 65 4.38 -22.29 -2.13
N HIS A 66 4.87 -21.17 -1.57
CA HIS A 66 4.06 -20.05 -1.13
C HIS A 66 4.77 -18.74 -1.45
N ALA A 67 4.00 -17.68 -1.60
CA ALA A 67 4.49 -16.33 -1.81
C ALA A 67 3.55 -15.29 -1.19
N VAL A 68 4.08 -14.13 -0.84
CA VAL A 68 3.31 -12.97 -0.40
C VAL A 68 3.62 -11.80 -1.32
N ILE A 69 2.57 -11.27 -1.93
CA ILE A 69 2.60 -10.09 -2.79
C ILE A 69 1.84 -8.99 -2.08
N VAL A 70 2.48 -7.87 -1.82
CA VAL A 70 1.82 -6.67 -1.29
C VAL A 70 1.66 -5.67 -2.42
N VAL A 71 0.48 -5.11 -2.56
CA VAL A 71 0.16 -4.15 -3.62
C VAL A 71 -0.58 -2.94 -3.06
N SER A 72 -0.15 -1.74 -3.45
CA SER A 72 -0.90 -0.50 -3.19
C SER A 72 -2.13 -0.43 -4.09
N GLU A 73 -3.27 0.00 -3.54
CA GLU A 73 -4.52 0.18 -4.28
C GLU A 73 -4.39 1.15 -5.47
N GLY A 74 -3.39 2.04 -5.45
CA GLY A 74 -3.17 3.07 -6.45
C GLY A 74 -2.31 2.64 -7.63
N ILE A 75 -1.84 1.39 -7.72
CA ILE A 75 -1.13 0.96 -8.92
C ILE A 75 -2.08 0.94 -10.12
N LYS A 76 -1.52 1.20 -11.30
CA LYS A 76 -2.25 1.13 -12.57
C LYS A 76 -2.07 -0.25 -13.19
N THR A 77 -2.93 -0.60 -14.14
CA THR A 77 -2.76 -1.77 -15.00
C THR A 77 -1.51 -1.63 -15.88
N GLU A 78 -1.05 -2.70 -16.52
CA GLU A 78 0.11 -2.65 -17.43
C GLU A 78 -0.05 -1.63 -18.58
N ASP A 79 -1.29 -1.36 -19.01
CA ASP A 79 -1.64 -0.36 -20.02
C ASP A 79 -1.92 1.04 -19.43
N GLY A 80 -1.62 1.25 -18.15
CA GLY A 80 -1.65 2.55 -17.48
C GLY A 80 -3.03 3.00 -17.00
N GLN A 81 -4.04 2.13 -17.00
CA GLN A 81 -5.37 2.47 -16.53
C GLN A 81 -5.50 2.35 -15.01
N VAL A 82 -6.29 3.22 -14.42
CA VAL A 82 -6.64 3.14 -12.99
C VAL A 82 -7.65 2.04 -12.77
N VAL A 83 -7.34 1.11 -11.85
CA VAL A 83 -8.31 0.12 -11.40
C VAL A 83 -9.20 0.78 -10.35
N SER A 84 -10.47 0.97 -10.68
CA SER A 84 -11.45 1.53 -9.76
C SER A 84 -12.67 0.65 -9.66
N SER A 85 -13.18 0.49 -8.44
CA SER A 85 -14.41 -0.28 -8.19
C SER A 85 -15.68 0.55 -8.38
N ALA A 86 -15.58 1.88 -8.27
CA ALA A 86 -16.70 2.83 -8.38
C ALA A 86 -16.20 4.27 -8.57
N LYS A 87 -17.12 5.21 -8.74
CA LYS A 87 -16.86 6.65 -8.56
C LYS A 87 -17.54 7.12 -7.27
N ASN A 88 -16.88 7.99 -6.52
CA ASN A 88 -17.48 8.61 -5.34
C ASN A 88 -18.54 9.67 -5.74
N MET A 89 -19.21 10.26 -4.76
CA MET A 89 -20.26 11.27 -4.99
C MET A 89 -19.74 12.55 -5.68
N VAL A 90 -18.43 12.77 -5.71
CA VAL A 90 -17.77 13.93 -6.34
C VAL A 90 -17.20 13.55 -7.73
N GLY A 91 -17.39 12.30 -8.17
CA GLY A 91 -16.95 11.82 -9.49
C GLY A 91 -15.51 11.28 -9.55
N GLU A 92 -14.80 11.26 -8.44
CA GLU A 92 -13.43 10.71 -8.36
C GLU A 92 -13.43 9.19 -8.32
N ALA A 93 -12.40 8.57 -8.86
CA ALA A 93 -12.22 7.12 -8.81
C ALA A 93 -12.08 6.62 -7.36
N VAL A 94 -12.88 5.63 -6.99
CA VAL A 94 -12.69 4.87 -5.75
C VAL A 94 -11.71 3.75 -6.07
N TYR A 95 -10.48 3.89 -5.58
CA TYR A 95 -9.45 2.86 -5.75
C TYR A 95 -9.89 1.54 -5.13
N GLY A 96 -9.47 0.44 -5.73
CA GLY A 96 -9.71 -0.90 -5.21
C GLY A 96 -9.96 -1.93 -6.30
N GLY A 97 -9.66 -3.18 -5.97
CA GLY A 97 -9.78 -4.31 -6.89
C GLY A 97 -8.52 -4.62 -7.69
N VAL A 98 -7.43 -3.89 -7.44
CA VAL A 98 -6.15 -4.13 -8.13
C VAL A 98 -5.57 -5.50 -7.75
N GLY A 99 -5.76 -5.95 -6.52
CA GLY A 99 -5.38 -7.31 -6.10
C GLY A 99 -6.11 -8.38 -6.93
N GLN A 100 -7.39 -8.19 -7.21
CA GLN A 100 -8.16 -9.11 -8.05
C GLN A 100 -7.73 -9.03 -9.52
N TYR A 101 -7.46 -7.83 -10.04
CA TYR A 101 -6.90 -7.64 -11.37
C TYR A 101 -5.59 -8.44 -11.54
N LEU A 102 -4.64 -8.26 -10.62
CA LEU A 102 -3.37 -9.00 -10.64
C LEU A 102 -3.58 -10.52 -10.54
N CYS A 103 -4.45 -10.96 -9.64
CA CYS A 103 -4.79 -12.37 -9.52
C CYS A 103 -5.26 -12.96 -10.85
N ASN A 104 -6.16 -12.25 -11.54
CA ASN A 104 -6.70 -12.70 -12.83
C ASN A 104 -5.61 -12.73 -13.92
N GLU A 105 -4.82 -11.66 -14.04
CA GLU A 105 -3.79 -11.56 -15.09
C GLU A 105 -2.65 -12.55 -14.88
N ILE A 106 -2.20 -12.74 -13.64
CA ILE A 106 -1.16 -13.72 -13.33
C ILE A 106 -1.69 -15.13 -13.55
N SER A 107 -2.90 -15.46 -13.08
CA SER A 107 -3.48 -16.81 -13.22
C SER A 107 -3.74 -17.22 -14.67
N LYS A 108 -4.01 -16.29 -15.57
CA LYS A 108 -4.13 -16.56 -17.01
C LYS A 108 -2.81 -17.04 -17.65
N ARG A 109 -1.68 -16.56 -17.12
CA ARG A 109 -0.35 -16.77 -17.70
C ARG A 109 0.50 -17.79 -16.92
N TYR A 110 0.16 -18.05 -15.63
CA TYR A 110 0.97 -18.86 -14.72
C TYR A 110 0.09 -19.61 -13.70
N GLY A 111 0.10 -20.93 -13.77
CA GLY A 111 -0.77 -21.81 -12.98
C GLY A 111 -0.10 -22.56 -11.81
N ASP A 112 1.20 -22.38 -11.57
CA ASP A 112 1.94 -23.16 -10.56
C ASP A 112 1.66 -22.75 -9.11
N PHE A 113 0.97 -21.62 -8.91
CA PHE A 113 0.45 -21.18 -7.61
C PHE A 113 -1.07 -21.04 -7.66
N GLN A 114 -1.72 -21.40 -6.57
CA GLN A 114 -3.08 -20.94 -6.30
C GLN A 114 -3.00 -19.57 -5.66
N PHE A 115 -3.69 -18.60 -6.24
CA PHE A 115 -3.71 -17.24 -5.73
C PHE A 115 -4.93 -17.01 -4.82
N ARG A 116 -4.76 -16.19 -3.81
CA ARG A 116 -5.84 -15.63 -2.97
C ARG A 116 -5.60 -14.15 -2.79
N VAL A 117 -6.67 -13.39 -2.84
CA VAL A 117 -6.64 -11.95 -2.66
C VAL A 117 -7.21 -11.61 -1.30
N THR A 118 -6.57 -10.69 -0.61
CA THR A 118 -7.05 -10.08 0.62
C THR A 118 -6.94 -8.57 0.48
N THR A 119 -8.07 -7.88 0.48
CA THR A 119 -8.11 -6.41 0.54
C THR A 119 -8.30 -6.00 1.99
N LEU A 120 -7.30 -5.36 2.58
CA LEU A 120 -7.37 -4.95 3.99
C LEU A 120 -8.32 -3.77 4.21
N GLY A 121 -8.39 -2.85 3.24
CA GLY A 121 -9.30 -1.73 3.27
C GLY A 121 -9.27 -0.98 4.61
N HIS A 122 -10.45 -0.65 5.14
CA HIS A 122 -10.59 0.14 6.37
C HIS A 122 -10.12 -0.56 7.66
N LEU A 123 -9.80 -1.87 7.63
CA LEU A 123 -9.12 -2.51 8.77
C LEU A 123 -7.80 -1.82 9.12
N GLN A 124 -7.12 -1.23 8.13
CA GLN A 124 -5.89 -0.45 8.34
C GLN A 124 -6.12 0.86 9.11
N ARG A 125 -7.35 1.35 9.15
CA ARG A 125 -7.76 2.55 9.88
C ARG A 125 -8.47 2.23 11.20
N SER A 126 -8.70 0.96 11.48
CA SER A 126 -9.31 0.50 12.73
C SER A 126 -8.22 0.08 13.71
N GLY A 127 -8.46 0.31 14.97
CA GLY A 127 -7.54 -0.10 16.01
C GLY A 127 -7.01 1.05 16.86
N VAL A 128 -6.25 0.69 17.88
CA VAL A 128 -5.67 1.66 18.82
C VAL A 128 -4.38 2.23 18.20
N PRO A 129 -4.22 3.57 18.16
CA PRO A 129 -3.00 4.19 17.67
C PRO A 129 -1.77 3.71 18.43
N VAL A 130 -0.68 3.45 17.70
CA VAL A 130 0.61 3.10 18.30
C VAL A 130 1.28 4.32 18.94
N ALA A 131 2.33 4.12 19.72
CA ALA A 131 3.02 5.19 20.44
C ALA A 131 3.48 6.33 19.51
N PHE A 132 3.99 5.99 18.33
CA PHE A 132 4.45 6.98 17.35
C PHE A 132 3.30 7.86 16.81
N ASP A 133 2.13 7.28 16.51
CA ASP A 133 0.96 8.05 16.06
C ASP A 133 0.53 9.08 17.10
N ARG A 134 0.53 8.67 18.37
CA ARG A 134 0.14 9.55 19.50
C ARG A 134 1.15 10.68 19.71
N LEU A 135 2.45 10.36 19.63
CA LEU A 135 3.51 11.34 19.73
C LEU A 135 3.43 12.36 18.60
N LEU A 136 3.29 11.86 17.36
CA LEU A 136 3.20 12.70 16.18
C LEU A 136 1.98 13.64 16.24
N ALA A 137 0.81 13.13 16.63
CA ALA A 137 -0.39 13.95 16.81
C ALA A 137 -0.20 15.06 17.85
N SER A 138 0.48 14.75 18.98
CA SER A 138 0.79 15.73 20.01
C SER A 138 1.74 16.82 19.52
N LEU A 139 2.78 16.42 18.79
CA LEU A 139 3.75 17.35 18.20
C LEU A 139 3.09 18.24 17.14
N PHE A 140 2.23 17.68 16.31
CA PHE A 140 1.47 18.44 15.30
C PHE A 140 0.55 19.47 15.95
N GLY A 141 -0.17 19.08 17.02
CA GLY A 141 -1.02 20.00 17.77
C GLY A 141 -0.25 21.15 18.38
N ALA A 142 0.89 20.85 19.04
CA ALA A 142 1.77 21.86 19.62
C ALA A 142 2.29 22.83 18.54
N LYS A 143 2.76 22.33 17.42
CA LYS A 143 3.25 23.15 16.31
C LYS A 143 2.17 24.00 15.67
N ALA A 144 0.96 23.50 15.54
CA ALA A 144 -0.16 24.26 15.03
C ALA A 144 -0.48 25.45 15.92
N ILE A 145 -0.49 25.28 17.25
CA ILE A 145 -0.71 26.38 18.20
C ILE A 145 0.44 27.40 18.17
N GLU A 146 1.68 26.94 18.09
CA GLU A 146 2.86 27.81 17.94
C GLU A 146 2.73 28.72 16.70
N LEU A 147 2.32 28.17 15.55
CA LEU A 147 2.13 28.93 14.32
C LEU A 147 1.02 29.98 14.48
N LEU A 148 -0.10 29.62 15.10
CA LEU A 148 -1.17 30.57 15.37
C LEU A 148 -0.76 31.71 16.31
N ASP A 149 0.02 31.40 17.34
CA ASP A 149 0.56 32.41 18.27
C ASP A 149 1.53 33.38 17.57
N GLN A 150 2.23 32.91 16.55
CA GLN A 150 3.10 33.72 15.69
C GLN A 150 2.32 34.53 14.62
N GLY A 151 1.00 34.38 14.54
CA GLY A 151 0.15 35.02 13.53
C GLY A 151 0.27 34.37 12.14
N GLU A 152 0.78 33.14 12.09
CA GLU A 152 0.94 32.37 10.86
C GLU A 152 -0.33 31.57 10.56
N ASP A 153 -0.91 31.78 9.38
CA ASP A 153 -2.09 31.07 8.90
C ASP A 153 -1.82 30.38 7.54
N ASN A 154 -2.83 29.71 6.97
CA ASN A 154 -2.74 29.00 5.69
C ASN A 154 -1.55 28.06 5.57
N LYS A 155 -1.18 27.42 6.68
CA LYS A 155 -0.10 26.42 6.74
C LYS A 155 -0.62 25.06 7.14
N MET A 156 0.01 24.03 6.59
CA MET A 156 -0.16 22.63 7.00
C MET A 156 1.06 22.19 7.79
N VAL A 157 0.84 21.68 8.99
CA VAL A 157 1.91 21.04 9.77
C VAL A 157 2.24 19.69 9.15
N ILE A 158 3.52 19.42 8.96
CA ILE A 158 4.01 18.21 8.31
C ILE A 158 5.14 17.56 9.12
N TRP A 159 5.32 16.26 8.86
CA TRP A 159 6.51 15.53 9.28
C TRP A 159 7.45 15.39 8.08
N LYS A 160 8.64 15.94 8.18
CA LYS A 160 9.64 15.88 7.12
C LYS A 160 11.03 15.76 7.71
N ASP A 161 11.84 14.87 7.14
CA ASP A 161 13.26 14.67 7.51
C ASP A 161 13.50 14.41 9.01
N GLY A 162 12.54 13.76 9.68
CA GLY A 162 12.62 13.46 11.12
C GLY A 162 12.15 14.59 12.04
N GLU A 163 11.60 15.67 11.50
CA GLU A 163 11.18 16.84 12.25
C GLU A 163 9.77 17.30 11.90
N VAL A 164 9.11 17.98 12.85
CA VAL A 164 7.85 18.67 12.61
C VAL A 164 8.12 20.04 12.04
N SER A 165 7.56 20.31 10.87
CA SER A 165 7.66 21.59 10.18
C SER A 165 6.31 22.03 9.63
N ALA A 166 6.27 23.12 8.86
CA ALA A 166 5.07 23.61 8.23
C ALA A 166 5.33 24.04 6.79
N VAL A 167 4.36 23.79 5.92
CA VAL A 167 4.35 24.24 4.52
C VAL A 167 3.12 25.08 4.25
N LYS A 168 3.15 25.91 3.24
CA LYS A 168 1.96 26.69 2.82
C LYS A 168 0.93 25.73 2.19
N LEU A 169 -0.35 25.93 2.47
CA LEU A 169 -1.42 25.12 1.89
C LEU A 169 -1.39 25.07 0.35
N PRO A 170 -1.17 26.21 -0.38
CA PRO A 170 -1.08 26.16 -1.85
C PRO A 170 0.07 25.33 -2.41
N ASP A 171 1.06 24.99 -1.59
CA ASP A 171 2.20 24.15 -2.04
C ASP A 171 1.89 22.65 -1.91
N VAL A 172 0.72 22.30 -1.37
CA VAL A 172 0.32 20.91 -1.05
C VAL A 172 -0.91 20.48 -1.84
N VAL A 173 -1.72 21.41 -2.31
CA VAL A 173 -3.03 21.15 -2.98
C VAL A 173 -2.96 21.47 -4.46
#